data_5a377514c3c0f4549337218f9afe1746
#
_entry.id   5a377514c3c0f4549337218f9afe1746
#
_cell.length_a   1.000
_cell.length_b   1.000
_cell.length_c   1.000
_cell.angle_alpha   90.00
_cell.angle_beta   90.00
_cell.angle_gamma   90.00
#
_symmetry.space_group_name_H-M   'P 1'
#
loop_
_entity.id
_entity.type
_entity.pdbx_description
1 polymer ?
#
loop_
_entity_poly.entity_id
_entity_poly.type
_entity_poly.pdbx_seq_one_letter_code
_entity_poly.pdbx_strand_id
1 'polypeptide(L)'
;MTSFNELPVVMKNEFKVNKAAVMTKRLRFESPAEEALLRFVQLEAHVMEAETNINTALLIMHNSHDCLKFVVNNDDEILGIVTTADLEGRKVLAIANKMDKQRQELTVKDIMVPIEYLGTLKYSDICHAKVGDLVKTLQQQGAQHLLVIAGDAMIGVVSSAYLSRVTDTALNIQEKAQNFSDIFNVVHNHQAL
;
A
#
# COMPACT_ATOMS: atom_id res chain seq x y z
N MET A 1 -43.49 4.27 -5.62
CA MET A 1 -42.76 5.12 -4.64
C MET A 1 -42.34 4.19 -3.51
N THR A 2 -41.00 4.02 -3.35
CA THR A 2 -40.47 3.20 -2.24
C THR A 2 -40.55 4.04 -0.98
N SER A 3 -41.31 3.61 0.03
CA SER A 3 -41.43 4.27 1.33
C SER A 3 -40.28 3.75 2.21
N PHE A 4 -39.48 4.65 2.77
CA PHE A 4 -38.45 4.35 3.76
C PHE A 4 -39.02 4.63 5.16
N ASN A 5 -38.75 3.72 6.09
CA ASN A 5 -39.17 3.85 7.49
C ASN A 5 -38.00 4.31 8.36
N GLU A 6 -38.28 5.18 9.32
CA GLU A 6 -37.30 5.57 10.34
C GLU A 6 -36.96 4.38 11.23
N LEU A 7 -35.65 4.20 11.50
CA LEU A 7 -35.16 3.15 12.39
C LEU A 7 -35.14 3.67 13.85
N PRO A 8 -35.51 2.82 14.82
CA PRO A 8 -35.49 3.22 16.23
C PRO A 8 -34.08 3.43 16.72
N VAL A 9 -33.80 4.62 17.28
CA VAL A 9 -32.53 4.95 17.92
C VAL A 9 -32.62 4.68 19.41
N VAL A 10 -31.70 3.85 19.92
CA VAL A 10 -31.63 3.50 21.35
C VAL A 10 -30.43 4.27 21.95
N MET A 11 -30.72 5.13 22.95
CA MET A 11 -29.66 5.78 23.74
C MET A 11 -29.17 4.81 24.81
N LYS A 12 -27.87 4.49 24.79
CA LYS A 12 -27.22 3.60 25.75
C LYS A 12 -26.01 4.31 26.35
N ASN A 13 -25.94 4.33 27.68
CA ASN A 13 -24.89 5.08 28.41
C ASN A 13 -23.60 4.28 28.62
N GLU A 14 -23.63 2.97 28.38
CA GLU A 14 -22.45 2.10 28.56
C GLU A 14 -22.30 1.17 27.36
N PHE A 15 -21.10 1.17 26.77
CA PHE A 15 -20.71 0.28 25.69
C PHE A 15 -19.51 -0.56 26.08
N LYS A 16 -19.59 -1.87 25.92
CA LYS A 16 -18.43 -2.74 25.99
C LYS A 16 -17.78 -2.79 24.61
N VAL A 17 -16.60 -2.22 24.49
CA VAL A 17 -15.79 -2.29 23.25
C VAL A 17 -15.22 -3.71 23.14
N ASN A 18 -15.56 -4.41 22.07
CA ASN A 18 -14.90 -5.67 21.76
C ASN A 18 -13.50 -5.37 21.22
N LYS A 19 -12.50 -5.44 22.10
CA LYS A 19 -11.08 -5.16 21.75
C LYS A 19 -10.58 -6.03 20.61
N ALA A 20 -11.09 -7.24 20.42
CA ALA A 20 -10.68 -8.13 19.34
C ALA A 20 -11.08 -7.60 17.95
N ALA A 21 -12.14 -6.78 17.85
CA ALA A 21 -12.58 -6.18 16.59
C ALA A 21 -11.78 -4.93 16.19
N VAL A 22 -11.04 -4.33 17.13
CA VAL A 22 -10.29 -3.08 16.93
C VAL A 22 -8.77 -3.30 16.80
N MET A 23 -8.27 -4.47 17.25
CA MET A 23 -6.83 -4.75 17.23
C MET A 23 -6.42 -5.37 15.89
N THR A 24 -5.57 -4.68 15.14
CA THR A 24 -4.79 -5.30 14.08
C THR A 24 -4.03 -6.48 14.68
N LYS A 25 -4.21 -7.68 14.14
CA LYS A 25 -3.52 -8.89 14.62
C LYS A 25 -2.01 -8.63 14.57
N ARG A 26 -1.35 -8.68 15.72
CA ARG A 26 0.11 -8.60 15.76
C ARG A 26 0.70 -9.92 15.28
N LEU A 27 1.59 -9.83 14.30
CA LEU A 27 2.31 -10.97 13.77
C LEU A 27 3.73 -11.01 14.32
N ARG A 28 4.29 -12.22 14.38
CA ARG A 28 5.71 -12.45 14.70
C ARG A 28 6.43 -12.89 13.42
N PHE A 29 7.74 -12.84 13.41
CA PHE A 29 8.52 -13.32 12.26
C PHE A 29 8.31 -14.81 11.98
N GLU A 30 7.93 -15.59 13.00
CA GLU A 30 7.60 -17.02 12.88
C GLU A 30 6.15 -17.28 12.43
N SER A 31 5.29 -16.25 12.40
CA SER A 31 3.91 -16.40 11.93
C SER A 31 3.87 -16.82 10.47
N PRO A 32 2.81 -17.54 10.02
CA PRO A 32 2.63 -17.88 8.62
C PRO A 32 2.61 -16.62 7.72
N ALA A 33 3.32 -16.66 6.60
CA ALA A 33 3.44 -15.53 5.68
C ALA A 33 2.10 -15.09 5.08
N GLU A 34 1.16 -16.03 4.89
CA GLU A 34 -0.19 -15.76 4.39
C GLU A 34 -0.97 -14.75 5.24
N GLU A 35 -0.69 -14.68 6.55
CA GLU A 35 -1.35 -13.74 7.47
C GLU A 35 -0.93 -12.29 7.24
N ALA A 36 0.20 -12.09 6.56
CA ALA A 36 0.75 -10.79 6.20
C ALA A 36 0.46 -10.39 4.75
N LEU A 37 -0.32 -11.18 4.03
CA LEU A 37 -0.74 -10.89 2.67
C LEU A 37 -1.95 -9.95 2.68
N LEU A 38 -1.81 -8.80 2.02
CA LEU A 38 -2.93 -7.92 1.70
C LEU A 38 -3.65 -8.48 0.48
N ARG A 39 -4.79 -9.17 0.69
CA ARG A 39 -5.55 -9.84 -0.37
C ARG A 39 -6.51 -8.90 -1.07
N PHE A 40 -6.68 -9.09 -2.38
CA PHE A 40 -7.65 -8.34 -3.19
C PHE A 40 -9.14 -8.63 -2.89
N VAL A 41 -9.46 -9.65 -2.13
CA VAL A 41 -10.86 -10.04 -1.81
C VAL A 41 -11.64 -8.94 -1.08
N GLN A 42 -10.96 -7.88 -0.61
CA GLN A 42 -11.56 -6.70 0.03
C GLN A 42 -11.27 -5.42 -0.77
N LEU A 43 -11.16 -5.54 -2.10
CA LEU A 43 -10.63 -4.48 -2.97
C LEU A 43 -11.39 -3.16 -2.86
N GLU A 44 -12.71 -3.16 -2.77
CA GLU A 44 -13.54 -1.94 -2.77
C GLU A 44 -13.13 -0.93 -1.69
N ALA A 45 -12.62 -1.40 -0.54
CA ALA A 45 -12.15 -0.51 0.53
C ALA A 45 -10.72 0.03 0.31
N HIS A 46 -9.94 -0.59 -0.57
CA HIS A 46 -8.51 -0.31 -0.73
C HIS A 46 -8.12 0.24 -2.11
N VAL A 47 -9.08 0.66 -2.92
CA VAL A 47 -8.82 1.29 -4.22
C VAL A 47 -8.81 2.81 -4.11
N MET A 48 -8.17 3.44 -5.09
CA MET A 48 -8.13 4.89 -5.27
C MET A 48 -8.04 5.20 -6.77
N GLU A 49 -8.86 6.13 -7.24
CA GLU A 49 -8.82 6.56 -8.62
C GLU A 49 -7.50 7.26 -8.97
N ALA A 50 -6.96 6.96 -10.13
CA ALA A 50 -5.68 7.47 -10.60
C ALA A 50 -5.61 9.01 -10.68
N GLU A 51 -6.72 9.63 -11.06
CA GLU A 51 -6.83 11.10 -11.21
C GLU A 51 -7.13 11.82 -9.87
N THR A 52 -7.20 11.09 -8.75
CA THR A 52 -7.38 11.71 -7.43
C THR A 52 -6.18 12.62 -7.11
N ASN A 53 -6.47 13.85 -6.69
CA ASN A 53 -5.43 14.77 -6.24
C ASN A 53 -4.68 14.23 -5.02
N ILE A 54 -3.36 14.39 -4.96
CA ILE A 54 -2.52 13.81 -3.91
C ILE A 54 -2.87 14.28 -2.49
N ASN A 55 -3.35 15.51 -2.32
CA ASN A 55 -3.75 16.01 -0.99
C ASN A 55 -5.07 15.35 -0.54
N THR A 56 -6.01 15.15 -1.48
CA THR A 56 -7.26 14.42 -1.24
C THR A 56 -6.95 12.95 -0.95
N ALA A 57 -6.05 12.35 -1.72
CA ALA A 57 -5.61 10.97 -1.52
C ALA A 57 -5.02 10.77 -0.12
N LEU A 58 -4.15 11.68 0.30
CA LEU A 58 -3.54 11.64 1.64
C LEU A 58 -4.60 11.73 2.74
N LEU A 59 -5.57 12.63 2.60
CA LEU A 59 -6.69 12.77 3.54
C LEU A 59 -7.52 11.48 3.62
N ILE A 60 -7.82 10.85 2.48
CA ILE A 60 -8.55 9.58 2.42
C ILE A 60 -7.76 8.50 3.15
N MET A 61 -6.45 8.36 2.89
CA MET A 61 -5.61 7.34 3.50
C MET A 61 -5.48 7.51 5.02
N HIS A 62 -5.34 8.75 5.50
CA HIS A 62 -5.32 9.04 6.94
C HIS A 62 -6.66 8.68 7.61
N ASN A 63 -7.80 9.02 6.98
CA ASN A 63 -9.12 8.73 7.53
C ASN A 63 -9.45 7.24 7.54
N SER A 64 -8.99 6.49 6.52
CA SER A 64 -9.18 5.03 6.46
C SER A 64 -8.12 4.25 7.24
N HIS A 65 -7.09 4.93 7.77
CA HIS A 65 -5.93 4.29 8.40
C HIS A 65 -5.21 3.28 7.50
N ASP A 66 -5.28 3.48 6.19
CA ASP A 66 -4.60 2.65 5.22
C ASP A 66 -3.17 3.14 5.00
N CYS A 67 -2.24 2.21 4.93
CA CYS A 67 -0.85 2.51 4.57
C CYS A 67 -0.57 2.32 3.07
N LEU A 68 -1.49 1.66 2.35
CA LEU A 68 -1.38 1.36 0.92
C LEU A 68 -2.77 1.29 0.29
N LYS A 69 -2.89 1.82 -0.93
CA LYS A 69 -4.06 1.65 -1.81
C LYS A 69 -3.64 1.23 -3.21
N PHE A 70 -4.52 0.46 -3.86
CA PHE A 70 -4.40 0.14 -5.27
C PHE A 70 -4.95 1.29 -6.10
N VAL A 71 -4.21 1.67 -7.14
CA VAL A 71 -4.61 2.75 -8.04
C VAL A 71 -5.29 2.14 -9.25
N VAL A 72 -6.50 2.61 -9.54
CA VAL A 72 -7.33 2.11 -10.64
C VAL A 72 -7.65 3.22 -11.65
N ASN A 73 -7.92 2.83 -12.88
CA ASN A 73 -8.49 3.70 -13.90
C ASN A 73 -10.04 3.69 -13.85
N ASN A 74 -10.67 4.40 -14.78
CA ASN A 74 -12.14 4.47 -14.86
C ASN A 74 -12.81 3.16 -15.28
N ASP A 75 -12.04 2.18 -15.75
CA ASP A 75 -12.50 0.85 -16.15
C ASP A 75 -12.22 -0.19 -15.03
N ASP A 76 -11.89 0.28 -13.81
CA ASP A 76 -11.52 -0.53 -12.65
C ASP A 76 -10.27 -1.42 -12.85
N GLU A 77 -9.44 -1.12 -13.86
CA GLU A 77 -8.17 -1.80 -14.04
C GLU A 77 -7.12 -1.26 -13.08
N ILE A 78 -6.35 -2.16 -12.46
CA ILE A 78 -5.27 -1.79 -11.53
C ILE A 78 -4.07 -1.28 -12.31
N LEU A 79 -3.74 -0.01 -12.12
CA LEU A 79 -2.58 0.65 -12.74
C LEU A 79 -1.31 0.54 -11.88
N GLY A 80 -1.46 0.47 -10.57
CA GLY A 80 -0.33 0.48 -9.65
C GLY A 80 -0.76 0.49 -8.19
N ILE A 81 0.17 0.90 -7.34
CA ILE A 81 -0.05 1.10 -5.91
C ILE A 81 0.48 2.46 -5.47
N VAL A 82 -0.10 3.00 -4.41
CA VAL A 82 0.36 4.21 -3.73
C VAL A 82 0.35 4.01 -2.23
N THR A 83 1.38 4.53 -1.55
CA THR A 83 1.47 4.50 -0.09
C THR A 83 1.37 5.90 0.50
N THR A 84 1.05 5.99 1.80
CA THR A 84 1.12 7.25 2.53
C THR A 84 2.52 7.86 2.45
N ALA A 85 3.57 7.03 2.56
CA ALA A 85 4.96 7.47 2.44
C ALA A 85 5.30 8.06 1.06
N ASP A 86 4.72 7.52 -0.03
CA ASP A 86 4.88 8.09 -1.37
C ASP A 86 4.29 9.50 -1.46
N LEU A 87 3.10 9.70 -0.87
CA LEU A 87 2.37 10.97 -0.91
C LEU A 87 2.98 12.05 0.01
N GLU A 88 3.63 11.65 1.10
CA GLU A 88 4.27 12.57 2.08
C GLU A 88 5.75 12.81 1.77
N GLY A 89 6.36 11.91 1.00
CA GLY A 89 7.81 11.85 0.81
C GLY A 89 8.39 12.94 -0.11
N ARG A 90 9.72 13.00 -0.13
CA ARG A 90 10.50 13.90 -1.03
C ARG A 90 10.25 13.59 -2.51
N LYS A 91 9.81 12.37 -2.83
CA LYS A 91 9.42 11.94 -4.19
C LYS A 91 8.41 12.89 -4.83
N VAL A 92 7.44 13.38 -4.05
CA VAL A 92 6.43 14.33 -4.55
C VAL A 92 7.07 15.61 -5.06
N LEU A 93 8.03 16.18 -4.32
CA LEU A 93 8.71 17.42 -4.73
C LEU A 93 9.58 17.19 -5.98
N ALA A 94 10.27 16.05 -6.05
CA ALA A 94 11.08 15.69 -7.21
C ALA A 94 10.22 15.54 -8.47
N ILE A 95 9.06 14.90 -8.36
CA ILE A 95 8.12 14.73 -9.48
C ILE A 95 7.48 16.06 -9.87
N ALA A 96 7.05 16.89 -8.91
CA ALA A 96 6.51 18.22 -9.15
C ALA A 96 7.49 19.09 -9.95
N ASN A 97 8.75 19.14 -9.53
CA ASN A 97 9.81 19.87 -10.24
C ASN A 97 10.07 19.30 -11.65
N LYS A 98 10.09 17.98 -11.81
CA LYS A 98 10.30 17.33 -13.11
C LYS A 98 9.17 17.62 -14.10
N MET A 99 7.94 17.74 -13.61
CA MET A 99 6.74 18.00 -14.43
C MET A 99 6.42 19.49 -14.57
N ASP A 100 7.19 20.37 -13.93
CA ASP A 100 6.91 21.81 -13.84
C ASP A 100 5.49 22.09 -13.32
N LYS A 101 5.07 21.31 -12.32
CA LYS A 101 3.77 21.39 -11.66
C LYS A 101 3.92 21.79 -10.19
N GLN A 102 2.89 22.44 -9.65
CA GLN A 102 2.79 22.61 -8.21
C GLN A 102 2.30 21.30 -7.57
N ARG A 103 2.65 21.07 -6.29
CA ARG A 103 2.20 19.91 -5.52
C ARG A 103 0.68 19.67 -5.63
N GLN A 104 -0.09 20.74 -5.59
CA GLN A 104 -1.55 20.71 -5.65
C GLN A 104 -2.13 20.33 -7.02
N GLU A 105 -1.31 20.28 -8.05
CA GLU A 105 -1.71 19.88 -9.41
C GLU A 105 -1.38 18.41 -9.71
N LEU A 106 -0.67 17.75 -8.77
CA LEU A 106 -0.31 16.34 -8.92
C LEU A 106 -1.48 15.43 -8.57
N THR A 107 -1.58 14.33 -9.31
CA THR A 107 -2.52 13.24 -9.08
C THR A 107 -1.81 12.01 -8.52
N VAL A 108 -2.58 11.06 -8.02
CA VAL A 108 -2.06 9.76 -7.56
C VAL A 108 -1.30 9.05 -8.66
N LYS A 109 -1.76 9.15 -9.92
CA LYS A 109 -1.12 8.59 -11.11
C LYS A 109 0.32 9.09 -11.30
N ASP A 110 0.57 10.36 -10.98
CA ASP A 110 1.91 10.95 -11.10
C ASP A 110 2.89 10.37 -10.07
N ILE A 111 2.37 9.87 -8.93
CA ILE A 111 3.17 9.46 -7.75
C ILE A 111 3.22 7.94 -7.58
N MET A 112 2.19 7.21 -8.00
CA MET A 112 2.07 5.76 -7.81
C MET A 112 3.32 4.99 -8.27
N VAL A 113 3.47 3.78 -7.78
CA VAL A 113 4.38 2.79 -8.35
C VAL A 113 3.56 1.96 -9.35
N PRO A 114 3.85 2.05 -10.66
CA PRO A 114 3.14 1.27 -11.67
C PRO A 114 3.31 -0.24 -11.43
N ILE A 115 2.26 -1.01 -11.76
CA ILE A 115 2.21 -2.44 -11.47
C ILE A 115 3.31 -3.22 -12.21
N GLU A 116 3.71 -2.75 -13.38
CA GLU A 116 4.75 -3.34 -14.23
C GLU A 116 6.17 -3.29 -13.62
N TYR A 117 6.38 -2.39 -12.63
CA TYR A 117 7.65 -2.28 -11.92
C TYR A 117 7.67 -3.08 -10.61
N LEU A 118 6.58 -3.76 -10.26
CA LEU A 118 6.50 -4.56 -9.05
C LEU A 118 6.97 -5.99 -9.32
N GLY A 119 7.93 -6.46 -8.54
CA GLY A 119 8.32 -7.87 -8.55
C GLY A 119 7.16 -8.76 -8.09
N THR A 120 7.20 -10.04 -8.49
CA THR A 120 6.13 -11.00 -8.16
C THR A 120 6.62 -12.16 -7.32
N LEU A 121 5.76 -12.63 -6.41
CA LEU A 121 5.90 -13.86 -5.64
C LEU A 121 4.79 -14.84 -6.01
N LYS A 122 5.11 -16.11 -6.08
CA LYS A 122 4.08 -17.15 -6.25
C LYS A 122 3.41 -17.44 -4.91
N TYR A 123 2.10 -17.53 -4.93
CA TYR A 123 1.33 -17.86 -3.73
C TYR A 123 1.72 -19.21 -3.12
N SER A 124 2.06 -20.20 -3.96
CA SER A 124 2.58 -21.51 -3.52
C SER A 124 3.78 -21.40 -2.58
N ASP A 125 4.66 -20.41 -2.82
CA ASP A 125 5.85 -20.20 -2.02
C ASP A 125 5.51 -19.54 -0.68
N ILE A 126 4.50 -18.67 -0.67
CA ILE A 126 4.00 -17.99 0.54
C ILE A 126 3.31 -18.97 1.49
N CYS A 127 2.57 -19.96 0.99
CA CYS A 127 1.86 -20.93 1.83
C CYS A 127 2.77 -21.72 2.78
N HIS A 128 4.06 -21.84 2.45
CA HIS A 128 5.04 -22.58 3.24
C HIS A 128 6.05 -21.67 3.94
N ALA A 129 5.95 -20.36 3.73
CA ALA A 129 6.86 -19.36 4.25
C ALA A 129 6.38 -18.76 5.58
N LYS A 130 7.30 -18.08 6.26
CA LYS A 130 7.05 -17.28 7.46
C LYS A 130 7.13 -15.79 7.12
N VAL A 131 6.58 -14.95 7.98
CA VAL A 131 6.69 -13.49 7.88
C VAL A 131 8.15 -13.05 7.76
N GLY A 132 9.07 -13.67 8.51
CA GLY A 132 10.51 -13.39 8.41
C GLY A 132 11.10 -13.65 7.03
N ASP A 133 10.60 -14.64 6.29
CA ASP A 133 11.04 -14.94 4.92
C ASP A 133 10.59 -13.83 3.96
N LEU A 134 9.37 -13.29 4.14
CA LEU A 134 8.90 -12.14 3.36
C LEU A 134 9.77 -10.90 3.60
N VAL A 135 10.07 -10.61 4.86
CA VAL A 135 10.95 -9.47 5.24
C VAL A 135 12.32 -9.62 4.59
N LYS A 136 12.94 -10.81 4.70
CA LYS A 136 14.24 -11.10 4.09
C LYS A 136 14.18 -10.96 2.57
N THR A 137 13.11 -11.43 1.94
CA THR A 137 12.92 -11.31 0.48
C THR A 137 12.84 -9.85 0.04
N LEU A 138 12.01 -9.03 0.71
CA LEU A 138 11.93 -7.60 0.42
C LEU A 138 13.28 -6.91 0.58
N GLN A 139 14.04 -7.22 1.64
CA GLN A 139 15.39 -6.67 1.86
C GLN A 139 16.39 -7.09 0.78
N GLN A 140 16.36 -8.36 0.39
CA GLN A 140 17.26 -8.89 -0.65
C GLN A 140 16.95 -8.30 -2.03
N GLN A 141 15.68 -8.13 -2.35
CA GLN A 141 15.24 -7.52 -3.59
C GLN A 141 15.41 -5.98 -3.58
N GLY A 142 15.49 -5.36 -2.39
CA GLY A 142 15.46 -3.91 -2.26
C GLY A 142 14.11 -3.32 -2.70
N ALA A 143 13.03 -4.08 -2.50
CA ALA A 143 11.69 -3.74 -2.93
C ALA A 143 10.79 -3.45 -1.73
N GLN A 144 10.02 -2.35 -1.79
CA GLN A 144 9.05 -2.01 -0.75
C GLN A 144 7.77 -2.85 -0.88
N HIS A 145 7.48 -3.34 -2.08
CA HIS A 145 6.26 -4.08 -2.41
C HIS A 145 6.54 -5.21 -3.38
N LEU A 146 5.85 -6.34 -3.19
CA LEU A 146 5.87 -7.47 -4.11
C LEU A 146 4.44 -7.94 -4.35
N LEU A 147 4.07 -8.12 -5.61
CA LEU A 147 2.78 -8.69 -5.98
C LEU A 147 2.76 -10.20 -5.68
N VAL A 148 1.59 -10.72 -5.36
CA VAL A 148 1.39 -12.15 -5.16
C VAL A 148 0.46 -12.69 -6.23
N ILE A 149 0.92 -13.70 -6.95
CA ILE A 149 0.19 -14.34 -8.05
C ILE A 149 -0.11 -15.82 -7.76
N ALA A 150 -1.28 -16.26 -8.20
CA ALA A 150 -1.68 -17.67 -8.22
C ALA A 150 -2.08 -18.05 -9.66
N GLY A 151 -1.22 -18.78 -10.35
CA GLY A 151 -1.32 -18.92 -11.80
C GLY A 151 -1.14 -17.56 -12.48
N ASP A 152 -2.09 -17.19 -13.33
CA ASP A 152 -2.10 -15.88 -14.01
C ASP A 152 -2.89 -14.79 -13.23
N ALA A 153 -3.48 -15.16 -12.10
CA ALA A 153 -4.27 -14.24 -11.28
C ALA A 153 -3.42 -13.54 -10.22
N MET A 154 -3.51 -12.23 -10.17
CA MET A 154 -2.98 -11.44 -9.06
C MET A 154 -3.95 -11.54 -7.89
N ILE A 155 -3.46 -11.96 -6.71
CA ILE A 155 -4.29 -12.22 -5.52
C ILE A 155 -4.03 -11.29 -4.35
N GLY A 156 -2.97 -10.51 -4.40
CA GLY A 156 -2.63 -9.58 -3.33
C GLY A 156 -1.25 -8.96 -3.45
N VAL A 157 -0.84 -8.28 -2.39
CA VAL A 157 0.47 -7.64 -2.28
C VAL A 157 1.10 -7.89 -0.90
N VAL A 158 2.41 -8.05 -0.87
CA VAL A 158 3.24 -7.98 0.34
C VAL A 158 3.85 -6.60 0.39
N SER A 159 3.64 -5.88 1.50
CA SER A 159 4.10 -4.50 1.69
C SER A 159 4.98 -4.38 2.93
N SER A 160 6.13 -3.73 2.81
CA SER A 160 7.02 -3.45 3.95
C SER A 160 6.36 -2.57 5.00
N ALA A 161 5.59 -1.58 4.58
CA ALA A 161 4.85 -0.69 5.48
C ALA A 161 3.80 -1.47 6.29
N TYR A 162 3.07 -2.38 5.63
CA TYR A 162 2.11 -3.24 6.32
C TYR A 162 2.79 -4.22 7.28
N LEU A 163 3.88 -4.87 6.83
CA LEU A 163 4.68 -5.75 7.67
C LEU A 163 5.22 -5.04 8.91
N SER A 164 5.78 -3.83 8.75
CA SER A 164 6.25 -3.02 9.88
C SER A 164 5.14 -2.76 10.89
N ARG A 165 3.94 -2.43 10.41
CA ARG A 165 2.78 -2.17 11.27
C ARG A 165 2.31 -3.41 12.03
N VAL A 166 2.20 -4.57 11.37
CA VAL A 166 1.67 -5.79 11.99
C VAL A 166 2.70 -6.50 12.88
N THR A 167 3.99 -6.32 12.62
CA THR A 167 5.08 -6.89 13.45
C THR A 167 5.57 -5.94 14.54
N ASP A 168 5.09 -4.69 14.54
CA ASP A 168 5.55 -3.62 15.45
C ASP A 168 7.09 -3.44 15.38
N THR A 169 7.65 -3.62 14.18
CA THR A 169 9.10 -3.59 13.93
C THR A 169 9.40 -2.67 12.75
N ALA A 170 10.28 -1.70 12.93
CA ALA A 170 10.73 -0.86 11.83
C ALA A 170 11.57 -1.69 10.84
N LEU A 171 11.07 -1.85 9.62
CA LEU A 171 11.78 -2.54 8.56
C LEU A 171 12.54 -1.52 7.72
N ASN A 172 13.86 -1.62 7.74
CA ASN A 172 14.70 -0.81 6.86
C ASN A 172 14.99 -1.61 5.58
N ILE A 173 14.40 -1.17 4.46
CA ILE A 173 14.64 -1.74 3.15
C ILE A 173 15.39 -0.70 2.33
N GLN A 174 16.64 -1.00 1.99
CA GLN A 174 17.40 -0.20 1.06
C GLN A 174 16.92 -0.49 -0.35
N GLU A 175 16.28 0.50 -0.96
CA GLU A 175 15.82 0.38 -2.35
C GLU A 175 17.00 0.16 -3.27
N LYS A 176 16.93 -0.89 -4.09
CA LYS A 176 17.87 -1.15 -5.17
C LYS A 176 17.25 -0.64 -6.46
N ALA A 177 18.02 0.12 -7.23
CA ALA A 177 17.60 0.51 -8.56
C ALA A 177 17.36 -0.75 -9.41
N GLN A 178 16.12 -0.96 -9.85
CA GLN A 178 15.74 -2.14 -10.61
C GLN A 178 15.81 -1.93 -12.13
N ASN A 179 15.89 -0.66 -12.57
CA ASN A 179 16.06 -0.30 -13.97
C ASN A 179 16.88 1.01 -14.15
N PHE A 180 17.21 1.35 -15.38
CA PHE A 180 18.06 2.51 -15.72
C PHE A 180 17.43 3.86 -15.28
N SER A 181 16.10 3.97 -15.26
CA SER A 181 15.38 5.14 -14.74
C SER A 181 15.53 5.29 -13.24
N ASP A 182 15.57 4.19 -12.50
CA ASP A 182 15.77 4.20 -11.04
C ASP A 182 17.19 4.54 -10.68
N ILE A 183 18.18 4.14 -11.48
CA ILE A 183 19.60 4.55 -11.31
C ILE A 183 19.71 6.07 -11.41
N PHE A 184 19.00 6.67 -12.33
CA PHE A 184 18.98 8.13 -12.51
C PHE A 184 18.38 8.85 -11.30
N ASN A 185 17.31 8.31 -10.73
CA ASN A 185 16.65 8.85 -9.55
C ASN A 185 17.49 8.67 -8.27
N VAL A 186 18.16 7.53 -8.11
CA VAL A 186 19.01 7.23 -6.95
C VAL A 186 20.28 8.09 -6.96
N VAL A 187 20.93 8.28 -8.13
CA VAL A 187 22.15 9.08 -8.26
C VAL A 187 21.88 10.56 -8.02
N HIS A 188 20.73 11.10 -8.47
CA HIS A 188 20.40 12.51 -8.24
C HIS A 188 19.99 12.79 -6.79
N ASN A 189 19.46 11.82 -6.06
CA ASN A 189 19.12 11.95 -4.64
C ASN A 189 20.35 11.91 -3.71
N HIS A 190 21.48 11.35 -4.16
CA HIS A 190 22.73 11.32 -3.39
C HIS A 190 23.64 12.53 -3.61
N GLN A 191 23.40 13.36 -4.64
CA GLN A 191 24.19 14.58 -4.89
C GLN A 191 23.63 15.84 -4.22
N ALA A 192 22.53 15.73 -3.46
CA ALA A 192 21.87 16.83 -2.75
C ALA A 192 22.03 16.73 -1.21
N LEU A 193 23.23 16.30 -0.74
CA LEU A 193 23.65 16.41 0.66
C LEU A 193 24.82 17.40 0.77
#